data_017ba1a408517f492e0738e6943799b1
#
_entry.id   017ba1a408517f492e0738e6943799b1
#
_cell.length_a   1.000
_cell.length_b   1.000
_cell.length_c   1.000
_cell.angle_alpha   90.00
_cell.angle_beta   90.00
_cell.angle_gamma   90.00
#
_symmetry.space_group_name_H-M   'P 1'
#
loop_
_entity.id
_entity.type
_entity.pdbx_description
1 polymer ?
#
loop_
_entity_poly.entity_id
_entity_poly.type
_entity_poly.pdbx_seq_one_letter_code
_entity_poly.pdbx_strand_id
1 'polypeptide(L)'
;MQNWTRALVVAIVASLVAAAVSVYAQTPTAADFAVCNADAQVAVKAGTAATPTTKDYMRVESARTDSAATTWTTWVGPIRMESSDPQLTGMANDGITDAAYQATYRTCMRRNGF
;
A
#
# COMPACT_ATOMS: atom_id res chain seq x y z
N MET A 1 -48.98 25.10 -7.15
CA MET A 1 -48.52 23.69 -7.00
C MET A 1 -47.48 23.28 -8.02
N GLN A 2 -47.51 23.76 -9.24
CA GLN A 2 -46.60 23.36 -10.31
C GLN A 2 -45.13 23.80 -10.14
N ASN A 3 -44.88 24.85 -9.38
CA ASN A 3 -43.50 25.36 -9.16
C ASN A 3 -42.75 24.59 -8.07
N TRP A 4 -43.45 23.96 -7.15
CA TRP A 4 -42.81 23.21 -6.04
C TRP A 4 -42.27 21.86 -6.50
N THR A 5 -42.98 21.18 -7.40
CA THR A 5 -42.52 19.94 -8.01
C THR A 5 -41.27 20.13 -8.87
N ARG A 6 -41.18 21.27 -9.57
CA ARG A 6 -39.95 21.60 -10.36
C ARG A 6 -38.76 21.88 -9.47
N ALA A 7 -38.94 22.57 -8.36
CA ALA A 7 -37.88 22.85 -7.39
C ALA A 7 -37.34 21.55 -6.74
N LEU A 8 -38.25 20.62 -6.40
CA LEU A 8 -37.85 19.32 -5.84
C LEU A 8 -37.07 18.45 -6.83
N VAL A 9 -37.48 18.41 -8.08
CA VAL A 9 -36.77 17.62 -9.13
C VAL A 9 -35.38 18.18 -9.38
N VAL A 10 -35.22 19.50 -9.43
CA VAL A 10 -33.91 20.14 -9.61
C VAL A 10 -32.98 19.85 -8.43
N ALA A 11 -33.50 19.86 -7.19
CA ALA A 11 -32.71 19.56 -6.01
C ALA A 11 -32.24 18.11 -5.95
N ILE A 12 -33.06 17.14 -6.39
CA ILE A 12 -32.69 15.73 -6.44
C ILE A 12 -31.64 15.48 -7.51
N VAL A 13 -31.76 16.11 -8.68
CA VAL A 13 -30.77 15.95 -9.77
C VAL A 13 -29.43 16.56 -9.37
N ALA A 14 -29.42 17.71 -8.71
CA ALA A 14 -28.20 18.34 -8.20
C ALA A 14 -27.49 17.47 -7.15
N SER A 15 -28.25 16.78 -6.30
CA SER A 15 -27.68 15.87 -5.28
C SER A 15 -27.06 14.61 -5.88
N LEU A 16 -27.62 14.11 -6.98
CA LEU A 16 -27.10 12.92 -7.67
C LEU A 16 -25.80 13.21 -8.44
N VAL A 17 -25.63 14.42 -8.94
CA VAL A 17 -24.39 14.81 -9.66
C VAL A 17 -23.22 15.04 -8.69
N ALA A 18 -23.49 15.45 -7.45
CA ALA A 18 -22.43 15.62 -6.45
C ALA A 18 -21.84 14.30 -5.93
N ALA A 19 -22.51 13.16 -6.11
CA ALA A 19 -22.05 11.85 -5.70
C ALA A 19 -21.07 11.18 -6.71
N ALA A 20 -20.88 11.76 -7.88
CA ALA A 20 -19.90 11.33 -8.85
C ALA A 20 -18.53 11.98 -8.58
N VAL A 21 -18.13 12.11 -7.32
CA VAL A 21 -16.74 12.46 -6.97
C VAL A 21 -15.90 11.26 -7.35
N SER A 22 -15.19 11.41 -8.42
CA SER A 22 -14.22 10.48 -8.96
C SER A 22 -13.40 9.89 -7.84
N VAL A 23 -13.54 8.59 -7.64
CA VAL A 23 -12.54 7.79 -6.95
C VAL A 23 -11.33 7.77 -7.90
N TYR A 24 -10.60 8.87 -7.94
CA TYR A 24 -9.27 8.82 -8.52
C TYR A 24 -8.48 7.90 -7.60
N ALA A 25 -8.06 6.76 -8.11
CA ALA A 25 -7.06 5.94 -7.46
C ALA A 25 -5.87 6.87 -7.20
N GLN A 26 -5.69 7.27 -5.95
CA GLN A 26 -4.57 8.12 -5.56
C GLN A 26 -3.32 7.29 -5.72
N THR A 27 -2.36 7.78 -6.50
CA THR A 27 -1.04 7.18 -6.54
C THR A 27 -0.32 7.49 -5.23
N PRO A 28 0.27 6.48 -4.56
CA PRO A 28 0.98 6.70 -3.32
C PRO A 28 2.15 7.66 -3.53
N THR A 29 2.34 8.55 -2.56
CA THR A 29 3.45 9.51 -2.54
C THR A 29 4.65 8.97 -1.76
N ALA A 30 5.79 9.63 -1.88
CA ALA A 30 6.96 9.29 -1.07
C ALA A 30 6.70 9.44 0.45
N ALA A 31 5.80 10.34 0.84
CA ALA A 31 5.40 10.51 2.24
C ALA A 31 4.59 9.31 2.73
N ASP A 32 3.67 8.78 1.92
CA ASP A 32 2.88 7.59 2.25
C ASP A 32 3.80 6.38 2.46
N PHE A 33 4.79 6.20 1.58
CA PHE A 33 5.80 5.15 1.72
C PHE A 33 6.61 5.30 3.01
N ALA A 34 7.03 6.51 3.34
CA ALA A 34 7.82 6.76 4.56
C ALA A 34 7.01 6.45 5.82
N VAL A 35 5.75 6.87 5.88
CA VAL A 35 4.86 6.60 7.01
C VAL A 35 4.63 5.09 7.17
N CYS A 36 4.31 4.37 6.10
CA CYS A 36 4.04 2.94 6.19
C CYS A 36 5.30 2.12 6.50
N ASN A 37 6.49 2.55 6.07
CA ASN A 37 7.74 1.93 6.47
C ASN A 37 8.03 2.14 7.97
N ALA A 38 7.79 3.35 8.49
CA ALA A 38 7.97 3.64 9.90
C ALA A 38 6.99 2.83 10.78
N ASP A 39 5.71 2.77 10.39
CA ASP A 39 4.70 1.96 11.07
C ASP A 39 5.11 0.48 11.13
N ALA A 40 5.57 -0.08 10.01
CA ALA A 40 5.99 -1.46 9.92
C ALA A 40 7.20 -1.74 10.82
N GLN A 41 8.21 -0.87 10.84
CA GLN A 41 9.38 -1.01 11.71
C GLN A 41 9.01 -1.00 13.19
N VAL A 42 8.16 -0.05 13.60
CA VAL A 42 7.72 0.07 14.99
C VAL A 42 6.92 -1.16 15.39
N ALA A 43 5.98 -1.60 14.57
CA ALA A 43 5.12 -2.75 14.86
C ALA A 43 5.92 -4.06 14.97
N VAL A 44 6.91 -4.29 14.10
CA VAL A 44 7.78 -5.47 14.17
C VAL A 44 8.62 -5.44 15.45
N LYS A 45 9.22 -4.30 15.80
CA LYS A 45 10.00 -4.16 17.04
C LYS A 45 9.16 -4.34 18.29
N ALA A 46 7.90 -3.88 18.27
CA ALA A 46 6.99 -4.00 19.40
C ALA A 46 6.29 -5.37 19.47
N GLY A 47 6.45 -6.25 18.48
CA GLY A 47 5.74 -7.53 18.41
C GLY A 47 4.23 -7.37 18.12
N THR A 48 3.82 -6.24 17.59
CA THR A 48 2.41 -5.91 17.25
C THR A 48 2.15 -5.91 15.74
N ALA A 49 3.07 -6.47 14.97
CA ALA A 49 2.95 -6.55 13.53
C ALA A 49 1.70 -7.32 13.08
N ALA A 50 1.18 -6.97 11.91
CA ALA A 50 0.08 -7.70 11.28
C ALA A 50 0.48 -9.15 11.01
N THR A 51 -0.50 -10.06 11.09
CA THR A 51 -0.26 -11.48 10.82
C THR A 51 0.10 -11.70 9.36
N PRO A 52 1.26 -12.31 9.06
CA PRO A 52 1.68 -12.60 7.70
C PRO A 52 0.77 -13.63 7.02
N THR A 53 0.59 -13.50 5.72
CA THR A 53 -0.07 -14.51 4.89
C THR A 53 0.94 -15.51 4.32
N THR A 54 0.45 -16.63 3.80
CA THR A 54 1.28 -17.61 3.09
C THR A 54 2.07 -16.96 1.94
N LYS A 55 1.47 -15.98 1.24
CA LYS A 55 2.15 -15.23 0.17
C LYS A 55 3.32 -14.40 0.69
N ASP A 56 3.21 -13.84 1.89
CA ASP A 56 4.30 -13.08 2.50
C ASP A 56 5.49 -13.99 2.82
N TYR A 57 5.23 -15.16 3.38
CA TYR A 57 6.28 -16.14 3.64
C TYR A 57 6.96 -16.65 2.36
N MET A 58 6.19 -16.98 1.31
CA MET A 58 6.76 -17.42 0.03
C MET A 58 7.62 -16.33 -0.61
N ARG A 59 7.21 -15.06 -0.51
CA ARG A 59 7.97 -13.93 -1.05
C ARG A 59 9.29 -13.72 -0.29
N VAL A 60 9.27 -13.83 1.02
CA VAL A 60 10.48 -13.77 1.85
C VAL A 60 11.44 -14.89 1.52
N GLU A 61 10.95 -16.10 1.33
CA GLU A 61 11.79 -17.25 0.96
C GLU A 61 12.42 -17.06 -0.43
N SER A 62 11.65 -16.58 -1.40
CA SER A 62 12.18 -16.25 -2.74
C SER A 62 13.25 -15.17 -2.65
N ALA A 63 13.03 -14.10 -1.88
CA ALA A 63 14.01 -13.03 -1.71
C ALA A 63 15.32 -13.51 -1.06
N ARG A 64 15.24 -14.43 -0.12
CA ARG A 64 16.42 -15.05 0.50
C ARG A 64 17.21 -15.89 -0.49
N THR A 65 16.52 -16.64 -1.34
CA THR A 65 17.13 -17.49 -2.38
C THR A 65 17.83 -16.62 -3.42
N ASP A 66 17.19 -15.55 -3.88
CA ASP A 66 17.78 -14.64 -4.86
C ASP A 66 18.98 -13.89 -4.28
N SER A 67 18.95 -13.51 -3.02
CA SER A 67 20.08 -12.87 -2.33
C SER A 67 21.29 -13.82 -2.21
N ALA A 68 21.07 -15.11 -2.05
CA ALA A 68 22.13 -16.10 -2.01
C ALA A 68 22.76 -16.35 -3.40
N ALA A 69 22.00 -16.15 -4.47
CA ALA A 69 22.49 -16.29 -5.85
C ALA A 69 23.28 -15.07 -6.34
N THR A 70 23.15 -13.91 -5.68
CA THR A 70 23.69 -12.62 -6.15
C THR A 70 25.07 -12.29 -5.53
N THR A 71 25.94 -13.26 -5.33
CA THR A 71 27.30 -13.03 -4.79
C THR A 71 28.24 -12.29 -5.77
N TRP A 72 27.80 -11.83 -6.93
CA TRP A 72 28.68 -11.33 -7.99
C TRP A 72 28.40 -9.95 -8.60
N THR A 73 27.51 -9.14 -8.07
CA THR A 73 27.35 -7.76 -8.58
C THR A 73 27.52 -6.71 -7.49
N THR A 74 28.79 -6.36 -7.29
CA THR A 74 29.25 -5.06 -6.78
C THR A 74 28.53 -3.93 -7.52
N TRP A 75 28.03 -2.90 -6.74
CA TRP A 75 27.57 -1.62 -7.24
C TRP A 75 26.17 -1.57 -7.87
N VAL A 76 25.17 -1.80 -7.10
CA VAL A 76 23.88 -1.16 -7.37
C VAL A 76 23.44 -0.53 -6.06
N GLY A 77 23.27 0.80 -6.08
CA GLY A 77 22.67 1.58 -4.99
C GLY A 77 21.35 0.99 -4.52
N PRO A 78 20.60 1.59 -3.58
CA PRO A 78 19.43 0.98 -2.97
C PRO A 78 18.50 0.51 -4.06
N ILE A 79 18.58 -0.78 -4.41
CA ILE A 79 17.70 -1.40 -5.39
C ILE A 79 16.32 -1.34 -4.74
N ARG A 80 15.49 -0.42 -5.20
CA ARG A 80 14.06 -0.55 -5.03
C ARG A 80 13.69 -1.84 -5.75
N MET A 81 13.54 -2.92 -5.04
CA MET A 81 12.88 -4.08 -5.60
C MET A 81 11.47 -3.65 -5.96
N GLU A 82 11.24 -3.48 -7.25
CA GLU A 82 9.92 -3.27 -7.80
C GLU A 82 9.17 -4.57 -7.59
N SER A 83 8.48 -4.65 -6.45
CA SER A 83 7.65 -5.78 -6.12
C SER A 83 6.55 -5.87 -7.17
N SER A 84 6.29 -7.07 -7.68
CA SER A 84 5.13 -7.34 -8.53
C SER A 84 3.79 -7.09 -7.80
N ASP A 85 3.83 -6.89 -6.49
CA ASP A 85 2.68 -6.51 -5.67
C ASP A 85 2.66 -4.98 -5.50
N PRO A 86 1.68 -4.27 -6.09
CA PRO A 86 1.59 -2.82 -6.01
C PRO A 86 1.54 -2.29 -4.56
N GLN A 87 1.02 -3.08 -3.63
CA GLN A 87 0.91 -2.71 -2.22
C GLN A 87 2.24 -2.80 -1.46
N LEU A 88 3.29 -3.34 -2.07
CA LEU A 88 4.64 -3.37 -1.52
C LEU A 88 5.58 -2.39 -2.22
N THR A 89 5.08 -1.62 -3.19
CA THR A 89 5.85 -0.56 -3.84
C THR A 89 6.31 0.46 -2.80
N GLY A 90 7.58 0.82 -2.84
CA GLY A 90 8.17 1.79 -1.90
C GLY A 90 8.51 1.23 -0.52
N MET A 91 8.33 -0.08 -0.28
CA MET A 91 8.76 -0.74 0.96
C MET A 91 10.28 -0.67 1.10
N ALA A 92 10.76 -0.48 2.33
CA ALA A 92 12.18 -0.48 2.64
C ALA A 92 12.80 -1.88 2.45
N ASN A 93 14.10 -1.92 2.13
CA ASN A 93 14.83 -3.18 1.89
C ASN A 93 14.78 -4.13 3.11
N ASP A 94 14.76 -3.58 4.32
CA ASP A 94 14.67 -4.36 5.55
C ASP A 94 13.39 -5.22 5.60
N GLY A 95 12.33 -4.78 4.94
CA GLY A 95 11.07 -5.52 4.86
C GLY A 95 11.08 -6.69 3.88
N ILE A 96 12.04 -6.78 2.98
CA ILE A 96 12.07 -7.80 1.92
C ILE A 96 12.18 -9.22 2.49
N THR A 97 12.93 -9.37 3.57
CA THR A 97 13.18 -10.66 4.23
C THR A 97 12.35 -10.86 5.50
N ASP A 98 11.38 -9.99 5.77
CA ASP A 98 10.53 -10.04 6.96
C ASP A 98 9.04 -10.08 6.58
N ALA A 99 8.42 -11.24 6.76
CA ALA A 99 7.01 -11.44 6.41
C ALA A 99 6.06 -10.57 7.26
N ALA A 100 6.38 -10.35 8.54
CA ALA A 100 5.58 -9.52 9.43
C ALA A 100 5.66 -8.04 9.04
N TYR A 101 6.83 -7.59 8.62
CA TYR A 101 7.01 -6.26 8.05
C TYR A 101 6.15 -6.06 6.80
N GLN A 102 6.22 -6.99 5.84
CA GLN A 102 5.44 -6.95 4.61
C GLN A 102 3.93 -6.89 4.88
N ALA A 103 3.44 -7.72 5.80
CA ALA A 103 2.03 -7.74 6.19
C ALA A 103 1.58 -6.42 6.80
N THR A 104 2.40 -5.84 7.66
CA THR A 104 2.10 -4.56 8.33
C THR A 104 2.16 -3.40 7.35
N TYR A 105 3.17 -3.34 6.50
CA TYR A 105 3.31 -2.33 5.45
C TYR A 105 2.10 -2.35 4.50
N ARG A 106 1.71 -3.51 4.01
CA ARG A 106 0.52 -3.68 3.15
C ARG A 106 -0.76 -3.24 3.86
N THR A 107 -0.90 -3.54 5.14
CA THR A 107 -2.06 -3.10 5.93
C THR A 107 -2.11 -1.58 6.04
N CYS A 108 -0.97 -0.93 6.23
CA CYS A 108 -0.87 0.52 6.22
C CYS A 108 -1.25 1.12 4.87
N MET A 109 -0.71 0.59 3.77
CA MET A 109 -1.03 1.06 2.42
C MET A 109 -2.53 0.95 2.12
N ARG A 110 -3.17 -0.18 2.43
CA ARG A 110 -4.63 -0.34 2.27
C ARG A 110 -5.43 0.63 3.12
N ARG A 111 -5.02 0.90 4.34
CA ARG A 111 -5.69 1.87 5.22
C ARG A 111 -5.63 3.28 4.64
N ASN A 112 -4.58 3.60 3.90
CA ASN A 112 -4.40 4.87 3.21
C ASN A 112 -5.06 4.91 1.81
N GLY A 113 -5.71 3.83 1.38
CA GLY A 113 -6.49 3.78 0.13
C GLY A 113 -5.70 3.29 -1.11
N PHE A 114 -4.59 2.56 -0.91
CA PHE A 114 -3.73 2.02 -1.96
C PHE A 114 -3.82 0.49 -2.10
#